data_42f598da62e80a1c1318e743982373db
#
_entry.id   42f598da62e80a1c1318e743982373db
#
_cell.length_a   1.000
_cell.length_b   1.000
_cell.length_c   1.000
_cell.angle_alpha   90.00
_cell.angle_beta   90.00
_cell.angle_gamma   90.00
#
_symmetry.space_group_name_H-M   'P 1'
#
loop_
_entity.id
_entity.type
_entity.pdbx_description
1 polymer ?
#
loop_
_entity_poly.entity_id
_entity_poly.type
_entity_poly.pdbx_seq_one_letter_code
_entity_poly.pdbx_strand_id
1 'polypeptide(L)'
;MKIKIIIIFLSILLFSSSCQTIKKKSDMVAEKENERFGLFLGKQVSELKMELGTPTDDYINEAGNETLVYKTKKYGIPCERKFEVNANGVIVGFSSSGCI
;
A
#
# COMPACT_ATOMS: atom_id res chain seq x y z
N MET A 1 -46.66 16.67 -3.46
CA MET A 1 -46.07 15.40 -3.88
C MET A 1 -44.59 15.51 -4.21
N LYS A 2 -44.12 16.56 -4.90
CA LYS A 2 -42.67 16.75 -5.23
C LYS A 2 -41.77 17.01 -4.01
N ILE A 3 -42.30 17.63 -2.95
CA ILE A 3 -41.55 17.96 -1.72
C ILE A 3 -41.22 16.69 -0.89
N LYS A 4 -42.11 15.70 -0.86
CA LYS A 4 -41.87 14.42 -0.14
C LYS A 4 -40.80 13.58 -0.79
N ILE A 5 -40.67 13.60 -2.10
CA ILE A 5 -39.64 12.88 -2.85
C ILE A 5 -38.26 13.52 -2.61
N ILE A 6 -38.20 14.85 -2.55
CA ILE A 6 -36.96 15.61 -2.28
C ILE A 6 -36.45 15.34 -0.86
N ILE A 7 -37.34 15.25 0.14
CA ILE A 7 -36.99 14.95 1.54
C ILE A 7 -36.45 13.51 1.65
N ILE A 8 -37.01 12.54 0.93
CA ILE A 8 -36.55 11.15 0.90
C ILE A 8 -35.17 11.06 0.22
N PHE A 9 -34.93 11.80 -0.86
CA PHE A 9 -33.63 11.88 -1.50
C PHE A 9 -32.57 12.54 -0.62
N LEU A 10 -32.91 13.56 0.14
CA LEU A 10 -32.01 14.24 1.07
C LEU A 10 -31.61 13.32 2.24
N SER A 11 -32.54 12.51 2.76
CA SER A 11 -32.25 11.57 3.85
C SER A 11 -31.36 10.41 3.42
N ILE A 12 -31.47 9.95 2.18
CA ILE A 12 -30.61 8.91 1.59
C ILE A 12 -29.17 9.42 1.40
N LEU A 13 -29.01 10.68 1.02
CA LEU A 13 -27.68 11.32 0.88
C LEU A 13 -26.96 11.51 2.23
N LEU A 14 -27.69 11.69 3.32
CA LEU A 14 -27.11 11.81 4.66
C LEU A 14 -26.61 10.47 5.22
N PHE A 15 -27.20 9.35 4.84
CA PHE A 15 -26.77 8.01 5.25
C PHE A 15 -25.47 7.56 4.58
N SER A 16 -25.17 8.04 3.37
CA SER A 16 -23.95 7.67 2.64
C SER A 16 -22.68 8.34 3.17
N SER A 17 -22.80 9.41 3.95
CA SER A 17 -21.64 10.13 4.49
C SER A 17 -20.97 9.43 5.68
N SER A 18 -21.66 8.56 6.42
CA SER A 18 -21.09 7.86 7.58
C SER A 18 -20.14 6.73 7.20
N CYS A 19 -20.28 6.11 6.03
CA CYS A 19 -19.37 5.08 5.55
C CYS A 19 -18.03 5.63 5.05
N GLN A 20 -17.95 6.89 4.64
CA GLN A 20 -16.74 7.53 4.13
C GLN A 20 -15.71 7.83 5.21
N THR A 21 -16.10 7.99 6.48
CA THR A 21 -15.20 8.33 7.57
C THR A 21 -14.28 7.17 7.97
N ILE A 22 -14.75 5.93 7.89
CA ILE A 22 -13.97 4.72 8.19
C ILE A 22 -12.98 4.41 7.05
N LYS A 23 -13.39 4.59 5.79
CA LYS A 23 -12.52 4.45 4.63
C LYS A 23 -11.36 5.45 4.64
N LYS A 24 -11.58 6.69 5.05
CA LYS A 24 -10.54 7.73 5.12
C LYS A 24 -9.41 7.38 6.10
N LYS A 25 -9.69 6.77 7.25
CA LYS A 25 -8.65 6.37 8.21
C LYS A 25 -7.77 5.25 7.68
N SER A 26 -8.36 4.25 7.05
CA SER A 26 -7.65 3.12 6.43
C SER A 26 -6.82 3.59 5.23
N ASP A 27 -7.36 4.48 4.39
CA ASP A 27 -6.65 5.06 3.25
C ASP A 27 -5.48 5.95 3.68
N MET A 28 -5.59 6.70 4.78
CA MET A 28 -4.50 7.53 5.31
C MET A 28 -3.31 6.72 5.80
N VAL A 29 -3.51 5.56 6.40
CA VAL A 29 -2.43 4.66 6.82
C VAL A 29 -1.75 4.05 5.60
N ALA A 30 -2.50 3.60 4.60
CA ALA A 30 -1.97 3.08 3.35
C ALA A 30 -1.21 4.15 2.55
N GLU A 31 -1.70 5.39 2.49
CA GLU A 31 -1.01 6.52 1.85
C GLU A 31 0.33 6.83 2.50
N LYS A 32 0.42 6.84 3.82
CA LYS A 32 1.69 7.10 4.53
C LYS A 32 2.74 6.04 4.24
N GLU A 33 2.35 4.77 4.19
CA GLU A 33 3.26 3.69 3.80
C GLU A 33 3.68 3.81 2.33
N ASN A 34 2.75 4.09 1.44
CA ASN A 34 3.03 4.28 0.02
C ASN A 34 3.94 5.50 -0.22
N GLU A 35 3.78 6.59 0.50
CA GLU A 35 4.68 7.74 0.45
C GLU A 35 6.09 7.37 0.88
N ARG A 36 6.24 6.66 1.98
CA ARG A 36 7.55 6.29 2.53
C ARG A 36 8.30 5.31 1.63
N PHE A 37 7.64 4.23 1.18
CA PHE A 37 8.26 3.18 0.38
C PHE A 37 8.14 3.45 -1.12
N GLY A 38 7.15 4.20 -1.54
CA GLY A 38 7.00 4.64 -2.93
C GLY A 38 8.12 5.55 -3.40
N LEU A 39 8.86 6.20 -2.49
CA LEU A 39 10.05 6.97 -2.82
C LEU A 39 11.16 6.12 -3.44
N PHE A 40 11.16 4.82 -3.21
CA PHE A 40 12.13 3.90 -3.81
C PHE A 40 11.81 3.54 -5.27
N LEU A 41 10.57 3.79 -5.73
CA LEU A 41 10.20 3.54 -7.11
C LEU A 41 11.05 4.39 -8.06
N GLY A 42 11.63 3.75 -9.07
CA GLY A 42 12.54 4.40 -10.00
C GLY A 42 13.98 4.53 -9.52
N LYS A 43 14.28 4.15 -8.29
CA LYS A 43 15.64 4.17 -7.73
C LYS A 43 16.34 2.82 -7.94
N GLN A 44 17.67 2.83 -7.78
CA GLN A 44 18.48 1.61 -7.84
C GLN A 44 18.24 0.74 -6.61
N VAL A 45 18.27 -0.59 -6.81
CA VAL A 45 18.13 -1.56 -5.72
C VAL A 45 19.21 -1.41 -4.63
N SER A 46 20.38 -0.91 -4.99
CA SER A 46 21.46 -0.64 -4.04
C SER A 46 21.05 0.40 -2.99
N GLU A 47 20.30 1.43 -3.37
CA GLU A 47 19.77 2.43 -2.44
C GLU A 47 18.80 1.83 -1.44
N LEU A 48 17.91 0.93 -1.90
CA LEU A 48 17.00 0.20 -1.03
C LEU A 48 17.74 -0.65 0.00
N LYS A 49 18.76 -1.39 -0.43
CA LYS A 49 19.57 -2.23 0.45
C LYS A 49 20.39 -1.43 1.45
N MET A 50 20.80 -0.23 1.11
CA MET A 50 21.48 0.68 2.03
C MET A 50 20.54 1.17 3.14
N GLU A 51 19.28 1.42 2.81
CA GLU A 51 18.29 1.92 3.78
C GLU A 51 17.66 0.82 4.62
N LEU A 52 17.26 -0.28 4.00
CA LEU A 52 16.51 -1.37 4.66
C LEU A 52 17.40 -2.58 5.01
N GLY A 53 18.62 -2.61 4.52
CA GLY A 53 19.53 -3.73 4.74
C GLY A 53 19.27 -4.90 3.79
N THR A 54 19.74 -6.08 4.18
CA THR A 54 19.57 -7.31 3.40
C THR A 54 18.12 -7.78 3.47
N PRO A 55 17.47 -8.13 2.33
CA PRO A 55 16.12 -8.66 2.36
C PRO A 55 16.06 -10.01 3.08
N THR A 56 14.89 -10.31 3.65
CA THR A 56 14.64 -11.59 4.32
C THR A 56 14.63 -12.74 3.31
N ASP A 57 14.11 -12.47 2.12
CA ASP A 57 14.00 -13.45 1.03
C ASP A 57 14.04 -12.72 -0.32
N ASP A 58 14.33 -13.45 -1.38
CA ASP A 58 14.27 -12.95 -2.75
C ASP A 58 13.85 -14.08 -3.71
N TYR A 59 13.14 -13.73 -4.76
CA TYR A 59 12.74 -14.68 -5.80
C TYR A 59 12.51 -13.96 -7.13
N ILE A 60 12.48 -14.73 -8.21
CA ILE A 60 12.12 -14.22 -9.55
C ILE A 60 10.61 -14.44 -9.72
N ASN A 61 9.89 -13.38 -10.07
CA ASN A 61 8.45 -13.46 -10.28
C ASN A 61 8.09 -13.94 -11.70
N GLU A 62 6.79 -14.05 -11.99
CA GLU A 62 6.29 -14.51 -13.29
C GLU A 62 6.69 -13.60 -14.45
N ALA A 63 6.88 -12.31 -14.19
CA ALA A 63 7.35 -11.34 -15.19
C ALA A 63 8.86 -11.42 -15.46
N GLY A 64 9.59 -12.26 -14.72
CA GLY A 64 11.04 -12.39 -14.84
C GLY A 64 11.82 -11.36 -14.05
N ASN A 65 11.17 -10.58 -13.20
CA ASN A 65 11.81 -9.59 -12.35
C ASN A 65 12.13 -10.16 -10.96
N GLU A 66 13.21 -9.67 -10.36
CA GLU A 66 13.56 -10.03 -9.00
C GLU A 66 12.61 -9.36 -8.02
N THR A 67 12.11 -10.12 -7.03
CA THR A 67 11.30 -9.60 -5.94
C THR A 67 12.04 -9.74 -4.63
N LEU A 68 12.30 -8.62 -3.96
CA LEU A 68 12.91 -8.58 -2.64
C LEU A 68 11.84 -8.53 -1.56
N VAL A 69 11.92 -9.42 -0.58
CA VAL A 69 10.92 -9.53 0.50
C VAL A 69 11.56 -9.12 1.82
N TYR A 70 10.96 -8.15 2.48
CA TYR A 70 11.32 -7.70 3.82
C TYR A 70 10.21 -8.08 4.79
N LYS A 71 10.49 -8.99 5.70
CA LYS A 71 9.55 -9.46 6.72
C LYS A 71 9.85 -8.82 8.06
N THR A 72 8.84 -8.25 8.68
CA THR A 72 8.92 -7.70 10.04
C THR A 72 7.72 -8.17 10.84
N LYS A 73 7.78 -8.06 12.16
CA LYS A 73 6.65 -8.34 13.06
C LYS A 73 6.43 -7.13 13.95
N LYS A 74 5.16 -6.76 14.10
CA LYS A 74 4.74 -5.72 15.04
C LYS A 74 3.54 -6.27 15.82
N TYR A 75 3.66 -6.29 17.15
CA TYR A 75 2.65 -6.89 18.04
C TYR A 75 2.29 -8.35 17.68
N GLY A 76 3.27 -9.14 17.24
CA GLY A 76 3.05 -10.51 16.81
C GLY A 76 2.41 -10.67 15.43
N ILE A 77 2.06 -9.57 14.75
CA ILE A 77 1.45 -9.57 13.42
C ILE A 77 2.57 -9.47 12.36
N PRO A 78 2.69 -10.47 11.46
CA PRO A 78 3.72 -10.41 10.42
C PRO A 78 3.38 -9.36 9.36
N CYS A 79 4.38 -8.60 8.95
CA CYS A 79 4.31 -7.63 7.87
C CYS A 79 5.30 -8.03 6.78
N GLU A 80 4.84 -8.13 5.54
CA GLU A 80 5.68 -8.36 4.38
C GLU A 80 5.66 -7.14 3.47
N ARG A 81 6.85 -6.65 3.11
CA ARG A 81 7.03 -5.62 2.09
C ARG A 81 7.81 -6.23 0.93
N LYS A 82 7.27 -6.10 -0.27
CA LYS A 82 7.87 -6.65 -1.49
C LYS A 82 8.22 -5.54 -2.45
N PHE A 83 9.45 -5.57 -2.95
CA PHE A 83 9.94 -4.64 -3.94
C PHE A 83 10.30 -5.41 -5.21
N GLU A 84 9.71 -5.03 -6.33
CA GLU A 84 10.00 -5.62 -7.63
C GLU A 84 11.10 -4.83 -8.32
N VAL A 85 12.14 -5.52 -8.80
CA VAL A 85 13.32 -4.94 -9.43
C VAL A 85 13.45 -5.49 -10.85
N ASN A 86 13.59 -4.61 -11.82
CA ASN A 86 13.77 -5.03 -13.21
C ASN A 86 15.21 -5.50 -13.50
N ALA A 87 15.46 -5.93 -14.74
CA ALA A 87 16.77 -6.43 -15.18
C ALA A 87 17.89 -5.37 -15.06
N ASN A 88 17.56 -4.09 -15.05
CA ASN A 88 18.50 -2.98 -14.90
C ASN A 88 18.81 -2.62 -13.43
N GLY A 89 18.24 -3.35 -12.47
CA GLY A 89 18.41 -3.07 -11.06
C GLY A 89 17.60 -1.89 -10.55
N VAL A 90 16.54 -1.51 -11.27
CA VAL A 90 15.65 -0.39 -10.91
C VAL A 90 14.38 -0.93 -10.28
N ILE A 91 13.95 -0.32 -9.17
CA ILE A 91 12.73 -0.68 -8.47
C ILE A 91 11.52 -0.18 -9.26
N VAL A 92 10.67 -1.12 -9.70
CA VAL A 92 9.51 -0.84 -10.56
C VAL A 92 8.17 -1.10 -9.87
N GLY A 93 8.17 -1.74 -8.71
CA GLY A 93 6.94 -2.05 -7.99
C GLY A 93 7.16 -2.18 -6.50
N PHE A 94 6.10 -1.92 -5.74
CA PHE A 94 6.06 -2.07 -4.29
C PHE A 94 4.69 -2.59 -3.87
N SER A 95 4.67 -3.53 -2.95
CA SER A 95 3.46 -3.99 -2.29
C SER A 95 3.73 -4.34 -0.83
N SER A 96 2.72 -4.23 0.01
CA SER A 96 2.81 -4.62 1.41
C SER A 96 1.57 -5.40 1.84
N SER A 97 1.73 -6.30 2.80
CA SER A 97 0.63 -7.03 3.41
C SER A 97 0.87 -7.24 4.90
N GLY A 98 -0.20 -7.16 5.69
CA GLY A 98 -0.15 -7.32 7.13
C GLY A 98 0.51 -6.19 7.90
N CYS A 99 0.90 -5.11 7.24
CA CYS A 99 1.56 -3.96 7.88
C CYS A 99 0.57 -3.05 8.59
N ILE A 100 0.83 -2.70 9.84
CA ILE A 100 0.02 -1.80 10.67
C ILE A 100 0.87 -0.70 11.29
#